data_db443aa363e135fb2c6fbf2a9c2fae4b
#
_entry.id   db443aa363e135fb2c6fbf2a9c2fae4b
#
_cell.length_a   1.000
_cell.length_b   1.000
_cell.length_c   1.000
_cell.angle_alpha   90.00
_cell.angle_beta   90.00
_cell.angle_gamma   90.00
#
_symmetry.space_group_name_H-M   'P 1'
#
loop_
_entity.id
_entity.type
_entity.pdbx_description
1 polymer ?
#
loop_
_entity_poly.entity_id
_entity_poly.type
_entity_poly.pdbx_seq_one_letter_code
_entity_poly.pdbx_strand_id
1 'polypeptide(L)'
;MTRDLALAHLTTITLSPAEMIRVAARTGFQAVGLRLIQVTPTSPGYPLMDDPASMRATRSALRETGLRVHDIEFVKIEPGLDVSSLESFCAAGAALGASRIIAAPYDPDLGRLADRYAALCALAAGYGLGVVLEFFPWTVVPGLAEALEIRRRAGAPANGGVLVDALHFYRSGSRLADLDGQDASVLPFLHLCDAPARGGD
;
A
#
# COMPACT_ATOMS: atom_id res chain seq x y z
N MET A 1 -20.40 13.18 5.54
CA MET A 1 -19.68 11.89 5.47
C MET A 1 -18.51 11.96 6.43
N THR A 2 -18.45 11.08 7.42
CA THR A 2 -17.27 10.90 8.27
C THR A 2 -16.21 10.21 7.43
N ARG A 3 -14.98 10.75 7.42
CA ARG A 3 -13.84 10.10 6.76
C ARG A 3 -13.26 9.09 7.73
N ASP A 4 -12.97 7.89 7.23
CA ASP A 4 -12.23 6.88 8.00
C ASP A 4 -10.74 7.25 8.02
N LEU A 5 -10.13 7.17 9.19
CA LEU A 5 -8.70 7.33 9.38
C LEU A 5 -8.06 5.97 9.62
N ALA A 6 -7.05 5.64 8.83
CA ALA A 6 -6.23 4.45 9.00
C ALA A 6 -4.82 4.85 9.49
N LEU A 7 -4.30 4.14 10.48
CA LEU A 7 -2.92 4.29 10.91
C LEU A 7 -2.00 3.45 10.00
N ALA A 8 -1.05 4.08 9.32
CA ALA A 8 -0.05 3.36 8.53
C ALA A 8 1.00 2.71 9.44
N HIS A 9 1.41 1.48 9.13
CA HIS A 9 2.37 0.75 9.98
C HIS A 9 3.71 1.47 10.13
N LEU A 10 4.13 2.19 9.09
CA LEU A 10 5.38 2.96 9.13
C LEU A 10 5.43 3.96 10.29
N THR A 11 4.29 4.51 10.70
CA THR A 11 4.20 5.43 11.86
C THR A 11 4.63 4.76 13.18
N THR A 12 4.40 3.46 13.29
CA THR A 12 4.66 2.66 14.51
C THR A 12 5.37 1.35 14.16
N ILE A 13 6.32 1.39 13.23
CA ILE A 13 6.91 0.21 12.58
C ILE A 13 7.57 -0.78 13.55
N THR A 14 7.93 -0.36 14.74
CA THR A 14 8.52 -1.22 15.78
C THR A 14 7.48 -2.03 16.57
N LEU A 15 6.20 -1.69 16.45
CA LEU A 15 5.13 -2.45 17.09
C LEU A 15 4.73 -3.64 16.21
N SER A 16 4.46 -4.79 16.83
CA SER A 16 3.83 -5.89 16.11
C SER A 16 2.43 -5.50 15.61
N PRO A 17 1.89 -6.15 14.56
CA PRO A 17 0.54 -5.87 14.07
C PRO A 17 -0.53 -5.86 15.17
N ALA A 18 -0.49 -6.82 16.09
CA ALA A 18 -1.46 -6.88 17.19
C ALA A 18 -1.34 -5.72 18.18
N GLU A 19 -0.11 -5.28 18.49
CA GLU A 19 0.14 -4.12 19.36
C GLU A 19 -0.30 -2.83 18.68
N MET A 20 0.08 -2.65 17.41
CA MET A 20 -0.31 -1.50 16.62
C MET A 20 -1.84 -1.34 16.55
N ILE A 21 -2.59 -2.43 16.30
CA ILE A 21 -4.06 -2.42 16.25
C ILE A 21 -4.64 -1.90 17.56
N ARG A 22 -4.13 -2.40 18.72
CA ARG A 22 -4.60 -1.93 20.02
C ARG A 22 -4.25 -0.47 20.30
N VAL A 23 -3.08 0.00 19.84
CA VAL A 23 -2.69 1.42 19.93
C VAL A 23 -3.61 2.26 19.05
N ALA A 24 -3.82 1.88 17.79
CA ALA A 24 -4.69 2.58 16.85
C ALA A 24 -6.12 2.73 17.40
N ALA A 25 -6.68 1.67 17.99
CA ALA A 25 -7.99 1.71 18.62
C ALA A 25 -8.09 2.74 19.75
N ARG A 26 -7.07 2.78 20.62
CA ARG A 26 -7.03 3.74 21.75
C ARG A 26 -6.84 5.19 21.31
N THR A 27 -6.30 5.41 20.13
CA THR A 27 -6.02 6.74 19.57
C THR A 27 -7.06 7.21 18.56
N GLY A 28 -8.17 6.46 18.38
CA GLY A 28 -9.33 6.87 17.62
C GLY A 28 -9.28 6.58 16.13
N PHE A 29 -8.34 5.77 15.66
CA PHE A 29 -8.34 5.26 14.29
C PHE A 29 -9.42 4.18 14.10
N GLN A 30 -9.93 4.06 12.88
CA GLN A 30 -10.94 3.07 12.48
C GLN A 30 -10.33 1.90 11.71
N ALA A 31 -9.11 2.08 11.20
CA ALA A 31 -8.41 1.07 10.41
C ALA A 31 -6.89 1.16 10.60
N VAL A 32 -6.19 0.17 10.09
CA VAL A 32 -4.72 0.11 10.03
C VAL A 32 -4.26 -0.36 8.65
N GLY A 33 -3.11 0.14 8.18
CA GLY A 33 -2.33 -0.48 7.12
C GLY A 33 -1.25 -1.36 7.75
N LEU A 34 -0.97 -2.56 7.22
CA LEU A 34 -0.04 -3.51 7.85
C LEU A 34 1.13 -3.87 6.95
N ARG A 35 2.37 -3.70 7.47
CA ARG A 35 3.60 -4.08 6.78
C ARG A 35 3.91 -5.55 6.96
N LEU A 36 3.48 -6.38 5.98
CA LEU A 36 3.71 -7.82 6.00
C LEU A 36 5.04 -8.23 5.36
N ILE A 37 5.57 -7.41 4.44
CA ILE A 37 6.85 -7.66 3.75
C ILE A 37 7.90 -6.68 4.25
N GLN A 38 9.11 -7.18 4.51
CA GLN A 38 10.26 -6.35 4.83
C GLN A 38 10.68 -5.55 3.59
N VAL A 39 10.84 -4.24 3.75
CA VAL A 39 11.15 -3.32 2.63
C VAL A 39 12.64 -3.07 2.48
N THR A 40 13.35 -2.96 3.62
CA THR A 40 14.80 -2.77 3.65
C THR A 40 15.42 -3.73 4.65
N PRO A 41 16.73 -4.06 4.54
CA PRO A 41 17.40 -4.97 5.47
C PRO A 41 17.33 -4.54 6.93
N THR A 42 17.11 -3.25 7.18
CA THR A 42 17.10 -2.66 8.54
C THR A 42 15.69 -2.33 9.05
N SER A 43 14.66 -2.38 8.20
CA SER A 43 13.29 -2.12 8.63
C SER A 43 12.58 -3.43 9.00
N PRO A 44 11.74 -3.44 10.05
CA PRO A 44 10.89 -4.59 10.32
C PRO A 44 9.94 -4.92 9.18
N GLY A 45 9.64 -6.21 9.04
CA GLY A 45 8.50 -6.74 8.31
C GLY A 45 7.84 -7.79 9.19
N TYR A 46 6.56 -7.99 9.04
CA TYR A 46 5.78 -8.90 9.87
C TYR A 46 5.11 -9.95 8.97
N PRO A 47 5.83 -11.02 8.58
CA PRO A 47 5.35 -12.00 7.60
C PRO A 47 4.28 -12.92 8.23
N LEU A 48 3.08 -12.38 8.40
CA LEU A 48 1.96 -13.11 9.02
C LEU A 48 1.56 -14.37 8.26
N MET A 49 1.89 -14.44 6.96
CA MET A 49 1.69 -15.64 6.13
C MET A 49 2.57 -16.81 6.59
N ASP A 50 3.72 -16.53 7.21
CA ASP A 50 4.70 -17.53 7.64
C ASP A 50 4.68 -17.76 9.15
N ASP A 51 3.92 -16.96 9.90
CA ASP A 51 3.79 -17.02 11.36
C ASP A 51 2.32 -17.16 11.80
N PRO A 52 1.82 -18.41 11.95
CA PRO A 52 0.45 -18.65 12.40
C PRO A 52 0.14 -18.12 13.81
N ALA A 53 1.13 -17.97 14.68
CA ALA A 53 0.92 -17.43 16.03
C ALA A 53 0.66 -15.93 15.96
N SER A 54 1.49 -15.18 15.24
CA SER A 54 1.32 -13.75 14.99
C SER A 54 0.05 -13.45 14.20
N MET A 55 -0.30 -14.28 13.21
CA MET A 55 -1.58 -14.19 12.49
C MET A 55 -2.77 -14.32 13.46
N ARG A 56 -2.77 -15.31 14.36
CA ARG A 56 -3.84 -15.48 15.35
C ARG A 56 -3.92 -14.30 16.31
N ALA A 57 -2.79 -13.79 16.79
CA ALA A 57 -2.72 -12.62 17.68
C ALA A 57 -3.28 -11.36 17.00
N THR A 58 -2.93 -11.15 15.73
CA THR A 58 -3.42 -10.03 14.91
C THR A 58 -4.94 -10.12 14.73
N ARG A 59 -5.45 -11.28 14.35
CA ARG A 59 -6.90 -11.50 14.22
C ARG A 59 -7.66 -11.35 15.54
N SER A 60 -7.03 -11.73 16.67
CA SER A 60 -7.62 -11.49 18.00
C SER A 60 -7.73 -10.00 18.28
N ALA A 61 -6.65 -9.23 18.04
CA ALA A 61 -6.64 -7.79 18.25
C ALA A 61 -7.70 -7.07 17.38
N LEU A 62 -7.88 -7.50 16.12
CA LEU A 62 -8.94 -6.95 15.25
C LEU A 62 -10.34 -7.22 15.84
N ARG A 63 -10.61 -8.45 16.32
CA ARG A 63 -11.91 -8.78 16.95
C ARG A 63 -12.14 -8.01 18.26
N GLU A 64 -11.10 -7.87 19.07
CA GLU A 64 -11.14 -7.15 20.36
C GLU A 64 -11.44 -5.65 20.17
N THR A 65 -10.91 -5.06 19.12
CA THR A 65 -10.97 -3.60 18.89
C THR A 65 -12.05 -3.17 17.91
N GLY A 66 -12.51 -4.07 17.05
CA GLY A 66 -13.40 -3.75 15.94
C GLY A 66 -12.75 -2.98 14.79
N LEU A 67 -11.41 -2.79 14.81
CA LEU A 67 -10.70 -2.13 13.71
C LEU A 67 -10.66 -3.02 12.47
N ARG A 68 -10.52 -2.36 11.31
CA ARG A 68 -10.37 -3.02 10.01
C ARG A 68 -8.93 -2.92 9.52
N VAL A 69 -8.50 -3.87 8.68
CA VAL A 69 -7.28 -3.70 7.88
C VAL A 69 -7.67 -2.98 6.59
N HIS A 70 -7.12 -1.79 6.36
CA HIS A 70 -7.35 -1.01 5.16
C HIS A 70 -6.52 -1.55 4.01
N ASP A 71 -5.22 -1.74 4.24
CA ASP A 71 -4.27 -2.21 3.26
C ASP A 71 -3.20 -3.10 3.89
N ILE A 72 -2.50 -3.82 3.01
CA ILE A 72 -1.27 -4.55 3.33
C ILE A 72 -0.15 -4.04 2.44
N GLU A 73 1.05 -3.95 2.98
CA GLU A 73 2.20 -3.37 2.32
C GLU A 73 3.47 -4.22 2.55
N PHE A 74 4.45 -4.14 1.77
CA PHE A 74 4.74 -3.23 0.69
C PHE A 74 5.38 -4.04 -0.45
N VAL A 75 4.78 -4.07 -1.63
CA VAL A 75 5.29 -4.84 -2.77
C VAL A 75 6.17 -3.95 -3.64
N LYS A 76 7.48 -4.19 -3.66
CA LYS A 76 8.38 -3.56 -4.64
C LYS A 76 8.24 -4.28 -5.98
N ILE A 77 7.77 -3.57 -7.01
CA ILE A 77 7.81 -4.08 -8.38
C ILE A 77 9.18 -3.77 -8.94
N GLU A 78 10.09 -4.74 -8.84
CA GLU A 78 11.48 -4.65 -9.27
C GLU A 78 11.79 -5.68 -10.36
N PRO A 79 12.95 -5.58 -11.09
CA PRO A 79 13.26 -6.45 -12.23
C PRO A 79 13.19 -7.95 -11.96
N GLY A 80 13.45 -8.38 -10.73
CA GLY A 80 13.45 -9.79 -10.32
C GLY A 80 12.12 -10.30 -9.74
N LEU A 81 11.09 -9.46 -9.61
CA LEU A 81 9.84 -9.85 -8.97
C LEU A 81 9.14 -10.98 -9.74
N ASP A 82 8.96 -12.13 -9.10
CA ASP A 82 7.99 -13.14 -9.48
C ASP A 82 6.66 -12.87 -8.77
N VAL A 83 5.68 -12.40 -9.52
CA VAL A 83 4.35 -12.06 -8.97
C VAL A 83 3.65 -13.29 -8.38
N SER A 84 3.89 -14.49 -8.90
CA SER A 84 3.28 -15.72 -8.38
C SER A 84 3.74 -16.04 -6.95
N SER A 85 4.95 -15.61 -6.56
CA SER A 85 5.45 -15.78 -5.19
C SER A 85 4.66 -14.99 -4.13
N LEU A 86 3.82 -14.05 -4.54
CA LEU A 86 2.99 -13.23 -3.65
C LEU A 86 1.64 -13.87 -3.30
N GLU A 87 1.39 -15.11 -3.71
CA GLU A 87 0.11 -15.78 -3.44
C GLU A 87 -0.20 -15.87 -1.95
N SER A 88 0.75 -16.29 -1.13
CA SER A 88 0.59 -16.39 0.33
C SER A 88 0.37 -15.01 0.99
N PHE A 89 1.03 -13.97 0.47
CA PHE A 89 0.82 -12.59 0.92
C PHE A 89 -0.60 -12.10 0.60
N CYS A 90 -1.12 -12.37 -0.61
CA CYS A 90 -2.50 -12.03 -0.99
C CYS A 90 -3.50 -12.80 -0.12
N ALA A 91 -3.26 -14.10 0.11
CA ALA A 91 -4.10 -14.93 0.97
C ALA A 91 -4.12 -14.40 2.42
N ALA A 92 -2.97 -13.97 2.96
CA ALA A 92 -2.90 -13.36 4.29
C ALA A 92 -3.70 -12.04 4.34
N GLY A 93 -3.59 -11.19 3.33
CA GLY A 93 -4.38 -9.97 3.22
C GLY A 93 -5.88 -10.24 3.22
N ALA A 94 -6.33 -11.19 2.42
CA ALA A 94 -7.74 -11.62 2.38
C ALA A 94 -8.20 -12.18 3.74
N ALA A 95 -7.38 -13.01 4.41
CA ALA A 95 -7.69 -13.57 5.72
C ALA A 95 -7.78 -12.51 6.84
N LEU A 96 -7.13 -11.36 6.65
CA LEU A 96 -7.20 -10.19 7.53
C LEU A 96 -8.33 -9.22 7.16
N GLY A 97 -9.02 -9.44 6.05
CA GLY A 97 -10.05 -8.56 5.53
C GLY A 97 -9.50 -7.24 4.98
N ALA A 98 -8.26 -7.24 4.50
CA ALA A 98 -7.68 -6.10 3.83
C ALA A 98 -8.44 -5.76 2.54
N SER A 99 -8.45 -4.50 2.17
CA SER A 99 -9.09 -4.04 0.93
C SER A 99 -8.09 -3.93 -0.22
N ARG A 100 -6.80 -3.65 0.08
CA ARG A 100 -5.81 -3.25 -0.92
C ARG A 100 -4.41 -3.71 -0.59
N ILE A 101 -3.59 -3.72 -1.66
CA ILE A 101 -2.13 -3.91 -1.60
C ILE A 101 -1.49 -2.60 -2.05
N ILE A 102 -0.48 -2.12 -1.32
CA ILE A 102 0.36 -1.00 -1.76
C ILE A 102 1.58 -1.58 -2.49
N ALA A 103 1.78 -1.13 -3.74
CA ALA A 103 2.90 -1.50 -4.58
C ALA A 103 3.71 -0.27 -5.00
N ALA A 104 5.01 -0.46 -5.21
CA ALA A 104 5.97 0.60 -5.53
C ALA A 104 6.77 0.31 -6.80
N PRO A 105 7.06 1.34 -7.66
CA PRO A 105 7.63 1.19 -8.99
C PRO A 105 9.17 1.18 -8.98
N TYR A 106 9.78 0.09 -8.60
CA TYR A 106 11.24 -0.04 -8.56
C TYR A 106 11.85 -0.71 -9.81
N ASP A 107 11.05 -1.06 -10.83
CA ASP A 107 11.54 -1.55 -12.11
C ASP A 107 11.81 -0.38 -13.06
N PRO A 108 13.05 -0.17 -13.54
CA PRO A 108 13.37 0.92 -14.46
C PRO A 108 12.78 0.74 -15.87
N ASP A 109 12.36 -0.46 -16.25
CA ASP A 109 11.67 -0.73 -17.50
C ASP A 109 10.17 -0.53 -17.33
N LEU A 110 9.65 0.54 -17.90
CA LEU A 110 8.24 0.93 -17.76
C LEU A 110 7.26 -0.08 -18.40
N GLY A 111 7.68 -0.82 -19.42
CA GLY A 111 6.87 -1.88 -20.03
C GLY A 111 6.71 -3.04 -19.05
N ARG A 112 7.84 -3.58 -18.56
CA ARG A 112 7.88 -4.68 -17.61
C ARG A 112 7.22 -4.29 -16.27
N LEU A 113 7.38 -3.03 -15.83
CA LEU A 113 6.69 -2.49 -14.66
C LEU A 113 5.17 -2.56 -14.83
N ALA A 114 4.66 -2.11 -15.98
CA ALA A 114 3.23 -2.14 -16.28
C ALA A 114 2.69 -3.58 -16.37
N ASP A 115 3.43 -4.48 -17.01
CA ASP A 115 3.05 -5.90 -17.12
C ASP A 115 2.97 -6.56 -15.72
N ARG A 116 3.95 -6.30 -14.85
CA ARG A 116 3.95 -6.83 -13.48
C ARG A 116 2.87 -6.21 -12.61
N TYR A 117 2.61 -4.92 -12.76
CA TYR A 117 1.49 -4.28 -12.08
C TYR A 117 0.15 -4.90 -12.51
N ALA A 118 -0.04 -5.16 -13.82
CA ALA A 118 -1.22 -5.85 -14.33
C ALA A 118 -1.33 -7.28 -13.76
N ALA A 119 -0.22 -8.04 -13.76
CA ALA A 119 -0.17 -9.38 -13.19
C ALA A 119 -0.49 -9.38 -11.68
N LEU A 120 0.03 -8.42 -10.92
CA LEU A 120 -0.27 -8.27 -9.49
C LEU A 120 -1.75 -7.93 -9.28
N CYS A 121 -2.34 -7.06 -10.11
CA CYS A 121 -3.78 -6.78 -10.06
C CYS A 121 -4.61 -8.06 -10.34
N ALA A 122 -4.22 -8.85 -11.33
CA ALA A 122 -4.90 -10.10 -11.66
C ALA A 122 -4.80 -11.12 -10.50
N LEU A 123 -3.62 -11.30 -9.91
CA LEU A 123 -3.44 -12.15 -8.74
C LEU A 123 -4.29 -11.67 -7.56
N ALA A 124 -4.20 -10.39 -7.21
CA ALA A 124 -4.92 -9.77 -6.09
C ALA A 124 -6.45 -9.89 -6.24
N ALA A 125 -6.98 -9.79 -7.48
CA ALA A 125 -8.39 -9.94 -7.76
C ALA A 125 -8.93 -11.31 -7.33
N GLY A 126 -8.14 -12.38 -7.47
CA GLY A 126 -8.49 -13.74 -7.00
C GLY A 126 -8.70 -13.83 -5.48
N TYR A 127 -8.19 -12.85 -4.74
CA TYR A 127 -8.31 -12.73 -3.28
C TYR A 127 -9.24 -11.59 -2.84
N GLY A 128 -9.93 -10.94 -3.77
CA GLY A 128 -10.82 -9.81 -3.49
C GLY A 128 -10.08 -8.52 -3.12
N LEU A 129 -8.80 -8.41 -3.47
CA LEU A 129 -7.95 -7.25 -3.15
C LEU A 129 -7.81 -6.32 -4.36
N GLY A 130 -7.75 -5.01 -4.09
CA GLY A 130 -7.25 -4.03 -5.05
C GLY A 130 -5.74 -3.83 -4.91
N VAL A 131 -5.14 -3.19 -5.91
CA VAL A 131 -3.72 -2.78 -5.88
C VAL A 131 -3.63 -1.30 -6.16
N VAL A 132 -2.87 -0.57 -5.35
CA VAL A 132 -2.54 0.83 -5.63
C VAL A 132 -1.04 0.97 -5.87
N LEU A 133 -0.68 1.70 -6.93
CA LEU A 133 0.70 2.05 -7.22
C LEU A 133 1.03 3.38 -6.54
N GLU A 134 1.92 3.36 -5.58
CA GLU A 134 2.46 4.56 -4.94
C GLU A 134 3.66 5.06 -5.74
N PHE A 135 3.66 6.32 -6.16
CA PHE A 135 4.78 6.92 -6.88
C PHE A 135 5.79 7.57 -5.92
N PHE A 136 7.06 7.57 -6.33
CA PHE A 136 8.14 8.13 -5.52
C PHE A 136 9.06 9.02 -6.37
N PRO A 137 9.37 10.27 -5.95
CA PRO A 137 10.20 11.21 -6.71
C PRO A 137 11.59 10.69 -7.11
N TRP A 138 12.10 9.67 -6.43
CA TRP A 138 13.40 9.06 -6.71
C TRP A 138 13.35 7.80 -7.58
N THR A 139 12.20 7.47 -8.13
CA THR A 139 12.01 6.32 -9.04
C THR A 139 11.72 6.81 -10.47
N VAL A 140 11.57 5.85 -11.41
CA VAL A 140 11.14 6.13 -12.79
C VAL A 140 9.67 6.53 -12.92
N VAL A 141 8.93 6.47 -11.83
CA VAL A 141 7.54 6.93 -11.71
C VAL A 141 7.51 8.00 -10.61
N PRO A 142 8.03 9.21 -10.92
CA PRO A 142 8.26 10.23 -9.90
C PRO A 142 7.00 10.96 -9.43
N GLY A 143 5.91 10.91 -10.20
CA GLY A 143 4.72 11.69 -9.92
C GLY A 143 3.42 11.02 -10.36
N LEU A 144 2.32 11.76 -10.13
CA LEU A 144 0.97 11.29 -10.42
C LEU A 144 0.76 10.93 -11.89
N ALA A 145 1.26 11.78 -12.81
CA ALA A 145 1.07 11.57 -14.24
C ALA A 145 1.69 10.27 -14.72
N GLU A 146 2.91 9.97 -14.28
CA GLU A 146 3.62 8.72 -14.60
C GLU A 146 2.93 7.51 -13.99
N ALA A 147 2.43 7.62 -12.75
CA ALA A 147 1.69 6.51 -12.11
C ALA A 147 0.38 6.19 -12.84
N LEU A 148 -0.35 7.21 -13.26
CA LEU A 148 -1.55 7.05 -14.09
C LEU A 148 -1.23 6.43 -15.46
N GLU A 149 -0.08 6.81 -16.05
CA GLU A 149 0.39 6.23 -17.31
C GLU A 149 0.76 4.75 -17.16
N ILE A 150 1.43 4.34 -16.07
CA ILE A 150 1.68 2.92 -15.79
C ILE A 150 0.36 2.15 -15.66
N ARG A 151 -0.61 2.68 -14.92
CA ARG A 151 -1.94 2.06 -14.80
C ARG A 151 -2.61 1.91 -16.18
N ARG A 152 -2.52 2.93 -17.03
CA ARG A 152 -3.08 2.90 -18.40
C ARG A 152 -2.39 1.84 -19.27
N ARG A 153 -1.04 1.75 -19.23
CA ARG A 153 -0.26 0.72 -19.95
C ARG A 153 -0.60 -0.69 -19.48
N ALA A 154 -0.90 -0.85 -18.21
CA ALA A 154 -1.34 -2.11 -17.62
C ALA A 154 -2.78 -2.53 -18.03
N GLY A 155 -3.41 -1.81 -18.94
CA GLY A 155 -4.80 -2.08 -19.38
C GLY A 155 -5.85 -1.53 -18.43
N ALA A 156 -5.51 -0.59 -17.58
CA ALA A 156 -6.41 0.06 -16.61
C ALA A 156 -7.26 -0.94 -15.79
N PRO A 157 -6.61 -1.87 -15.06
CA PRO A 157 -7.34 -2.92 -14.34
C PRO A 157 -8.37 -2.33 -13.38
N ALA A 158 -9.56 -2.94 -13.31
CA ALA A 158 -10.69 -2.42 -12.52
C ALA A 158 -10.38 -2.36 -11.00
N ASN A 159 -9.53 -3.26 -10.50
CA ASN A 159 -9.06 -3.28 -9.11
C ASN A 159 -7.72 -2.57 -8.92
N GLY A 160 -7.16 -1.96 -9.96
CA GLY A 160 -5.91 -1.20 -9.94
C GLY A 160 -6.14 0.30 -9.78
N GLY A 161 -5.39 0.94 -8.90
CA GLY A 161 -5.45 2.38 -8.66
C GLY A 161 -4.05 2.98 -8.44
N VAL A 162 -4.04 4.25 -8.08
CA VAL A 162 -2.83 5.00 -7.70
C VAL A 162 -3.01 5.51 -6.27
N LEU A 163 -1.97 5.39 -5.47
CA LEU A 163 -1.90 5.98 -4.14
C LEU A 163 -1.21 7.33 -4.22
N VAL A 164 -1.88 8.35 -3.73
CA VAL A 164 -1.32 9.69 -3.56
C VAL A 164 -0.83 9.82 -2.12
N ASP A 165 0.49 9.82 -1.93
CA ASP A 165 1.10 10.27 -0.68
C ASP A 165 1.34 11.78 -0.77
N ALA A 166 0.90 12.54 0.22
CA ALA A 166 0.94 14.00 0.20
C ALA A 166 2.37 14.55 0.10
N LEU A 167 3.35 13.88 0.74
CA LEU A 167 4.74 14.29 0.68
C LEU A 167 5.35 14.02 -0.70
N HIS A 168 5.09 12.84 -1.26
CA HIS A 168 5.59 12.47 -2.59
C HIS A 168 4.92 13.31 -3.66
N PHE A 169 3.64 13.59 -3.53
CA PHE A 169 2.89 14.48 -4.41
C PHE A 169 3.51 15.89 -4.44
N TYR A 170 3.77 16.47 -3.26
CA TYR A 170 4.41 17.79 -3.17
C TYR A 170 5.83 17.79 -3.74
N ARG A 171 6.64 16.78 -3.40
CA ARG A 171 8.05 16.69 -3.84
C ARG A 171 8.22 16.36 -5.32
N SER A 172 7.24 15.72 -5.94
CA SER A 172 7.25 15.45 -7.39
C SER A 172 6.95 16.66 -8.25
N GLY A 173 6.50 17.77 -7.64
CA GLY A 173 6.03 18.94 -8.38
C GLY A 173 4.64 18.76 -9.01
N SER A 174 3.92 17.69 -8.66
CA SER A 174 2.51 17.51 -9.04
C SER A 174 1.65 18.64 -8.47
N ARG A 175 0.60 19.01 -9.17
CA ARG A 175 -0.28 20.13 -8.79
C ARG A 175 -1.67 19.62 -8.44
N LEU A 176 -2.36 20.32 -7.57
CA LEU A 176 -3.75 19.95 -7.20
C LEU A 176 -4.67 19.86 -8.42
N ALA A 177 -4.44 20.69 -9.45
CA ALA A 177 -5.16 20.61 -10.71
C ALA A 177 -4.95 19.28 -11.45
N ASP A 178 -3.88 18.55 -11.19
CA ASP A 178 -3.62 17.25 -11.82
C ASP A 178 -4.53 16.14 -11.23
N LEU A 179 -5.18 16.42 -10.09
CA LEU A 179 -6.21 15.57 -9.48
C LEU A 179 -7.61 15.81 -10.08
N ASP A 180 -7.81 16.95 -10.75
CA ASP A 180 -9.11 17.30 -11.31
C ASP A 180 -9.53 16.31 -12.39
N GLY A 181 -10.79 15.86 -12.31
CA GLY A 181 -11.35 14.88 -13.25
C GLY A 181 -10.89 13.43 -13.05
N GLN A 182 -10.05 13.14 -12.07
CA GLN A 182 -9.72 11.76 -11.72
C GLN A 182 -10.88 11.10 -10.98
N ASP A 183 -11.20 9.87 -11.38
CA ASP A 183 -12.23 9.08 -10.70
C ASP A 183 -11.72 8.63 -9.32
N ALA A 184 -12.58 8.72 -8.30
CA ALA A 184 -12.26 8.26 -6.95
C ALA A 184 -11.92 6.76 -6.87
N SER A 185 -12.38 5.95 -7.83
CA SER A 185 -11.98 4.54 -7.93
C SER A 185 -10.52 4.37 -8.34
N VAL A 186 -9.96 5.36 -9.06
CA VAL A 186 -8.55 5.39 -9.49
C VAL A 186 -7.65 5.90 -8.37
N LEU A 187 -8.14 6.87 -7.57
CA LEU A 187 -7.44 7.44 -6.41
C LEU A 187 -8.23 7.11 -5.12
N PRO A 188 -8.25 5.84 -4.68
CA PRO A 188 -9.22 5.37 -3.70
C PRO A 188 -8.98 5.89 -2.28
N PHE A 189 -7.78 6.31 -1.96
CA PHE A 189 -7.37 6.91 -0.70
C PHE A 189 -6.05 7.66 -0.86
N LEU A 190 -5.64 8.37 0.18
CA LEU A 190 -4.38 9.10 0.20
C LEU A 190 -3.64 8.84 1.51
N HIS A 191 -2.32 8.92 1.47
CA HIS A 191 -1.49 9.00 2.66
C HIS A 191 -1.26 10.45 3.06
N LEU A 192 -1.40 10.73 4.35
CA LEU A 192 -1.01 12.01 4.96
C LEU A 192 0.18 11.76 5.87
N CYS A 193 1.25 12.48 5.60
CA CYS A 193 2.44 12.50 6.41
C CYS A 193 2.98 13.92 6.48
N ASP A 194 3.85 14.17 7.43
CA ASP A 194 4.50 15.46 7.62
C ASP A 194 6.01 15.32 7.46
N ALA A 195 6.65 16.36 6.95
CA ALA A 195 8.09 16.43 6.81
C ALA A 195 8.57 17.88 6.88
N PRO A 196 9.83 18.13 7.28
CA PRO A 196 10.41 19.46 7.21
C PRO A 196 10.30 20.06 5.80
N ALA A 197 10.02 21.36 5.71
CA ALA A 197 9.86 22.09 4.44
C ALA A 197 11.12 22.00 3.53
N ARG A 198 12.29 21.79 4.12
CA ARG A 198 13.54 21.47 3.40
C ARG A 198 13.86 20.02 3.71
N GLY A 199 13.95 19.19 2.68
CA GLY A 199 14.49 17.86 2.82
C GLY A 199 15.89 17.97 3.43
N GLY A 200 16.10 17.32 4.57
CA GLY A 200 17.47 17.08 5.02
C GLY A 200 18.14 16.19 3.95
N ASP A 201 19.38 16.52 3.61
CA ASP A 201 20.26 15.72 2.77
C ASP A 201 20.48 14.34 3.39
#